data_2964e2cde7c456b9f73a5531286e093f
#
_entry.id   2964e2cde7c456b9f73a5531286e093f
#
_cell.length_a   1.000
_cell.length_b   1.000
_cell.length_c   1.000
_cell.angle_alpha   90.00
_cell.angle_beta   90.00
_cell.angle_gamma   90.00
#
_symmetry.space_group_name_H-M   'P 1'
#
loop_
_entity.id
_entity.type
_entity.pdbx_description
1 polymer ?
#
loop_
_entity_poly.entity_id
_entity_poly.type
_entity_poly.pdbx_seq_one_letter_code
_entity_poly.pdbx_strand_id
1 'polypeptide(L)'
;MRNFRKELWFTIPQRMEFVNITRDVDGCLKESGIREGLCLVNAMHITASVFINDDEGGLHQDYARWLEELAPHEPISRYLHNRTGEDNGDAHLKRQVMGREVVVAVTGGKLDFGPWEQIFYG
;
A
#
# COMPACT_ATOMS: atom_id res chain seq x y z
N MET A 1 27.18 1.00 -9.34
CA MET A 1 25.78 0.85 -8.98
C MET A 1 25.29 2.13 -8.29
N ARG A 2 24.12 2.60 -8.64
CA ARG A 2 23.50 3.77 -7.99
C ARG A 2 22.33 3.31 -7.14
N ASN A 3 22.13 3.99 -6.04
CA ASN A 3 20.95 3.78 -5.22
C ASN A 3 20.42 5.13 -4.72
N PHE A 4 19.18 5.11 -4.30
CA PHE A 4 18.48 6.29 -3.79
C PHE A 4 17.42 5.79 -2.82
N ARG A 5 17.22 6.53 -1.72
CA ARG A 5 16.21 6.19 -0.73
C ARG A 5 15.48 7.47 -0.33
N LYS A 6 14.15 7.36 -0.24
CA LYS A 6 13.33 8.46 0.26
C LYS A 6 12.19 7.92 1.09
N GLU A 7 11.86 8.63 2.16
CA GLU A 7 10.68 8.33 2.98
C GLU A 7 9.57 9.29 2.60
N LEU A 8 8.36 8.74 2.45
CA LEU A 8 7.15 9.52 2.20
C LEU A 8 6.26 9.40 3.43
N TRP A 9 5.60 10.50 3.78
CA TRP A 9 4.74 10.58 4.94
C TRP A 9 3.34 10.97 4.51
N PHE A 10 2.33 10.24 5.01
CA PHE A 10 0.94 10.48 4.69
C PHE A 10 0.13 10.58 5.97
N THR A 11 -0.83 11.51 6.01
CA THR A 11 -1.83 11.57 7.06
C THR A 11 -3.08 10.90 6.55
N ILE A 12 -3.51 9.83 7.23
CA ILE A 12 -4.68 9.05 6.84
C ILE A 12 -5.77 9.30 7.88
N PRO A 13 -6.79 10.10 7.58
CA PRO A 13 -7.80 10.47 8.57
C PRO A 13 -8.84 9.39 8.85
N GLN A 14 -8.96 8.39 7.98
CA GLN A 14 -9.97 7.34 8.13
C GLN A 14 -9.35 6.02 8.55
N ARG A 15 -10.18 5.18 9.19
CA ARG A 15 -9.74 3.85 9.61
C ARG A 15 -9.25 2.98 8.45
N MET A 16 -9.90 3.10 7.30
CA MET A 16 -9.54 2.37 6.09
C MET A 16 -9.55 3.32 4.90
N GLU A 17 -8.44 3.35 4.15
CA GLU A 17 -8.32 4.22 2.99
C GLU A 17 -7.28 3.66 2.03
N PHE A 18 -7.46 3.94 0.74
CA PHE A 18 -6.54 3.54 -0.32
C PHE A 18 -6.08 4.80 -1.03
N VAL A 19 -4.81 5.13 -0.87
CA VAL A 19 -4.23 6.36 -1.41
C VAL A 19 -3.37 6.02 -2.62
N ASN A 20 -3.67 6.60 -3.78
CA ASN A 20 -2.84 6.44 -4.96
C ASN A 20 -1.56 7.26 -4.77
N ILE A 21 -0.42 6.58 -4.70
CA ILE A 21 0.89 7.20 -4.48
C ILE A 21 1.79 7.13 -5.72
N THR A 22 1.24 6.75 -6.85
CA THR A 22 2.02 6.58 -8.09
C THR A 22 2.81 7.83 -8.44
N ARG A 23 2.18 9.02 -8.34
CA ARG A 23 2.84 10.28 -8.68
C ARG A 23 3.98 10.61 -7.72
N ASP A 24 3.80 10.31 -6.44
CA ASP A 24 4.83 10.51 -5.42
C ASP A 24 6.04 9.61 -5.69
N VAL A 25 5.80 8.35 -6.03
CA VAL A 25 6.86 7.39 -6.35
C VAL A 25 7.56 7.81 -7.65
N ASP A 26 6.81 8.20 -8.67
CA ASP A 26 7.38 8.68 -9.92
C ASP A 26 8.27 9.92 -9.69
N GLY A 27 7.83 10.82 -8.83
CA GLY A 27 8.64 11.98 -8.43
C GLY A 27 9.95 11.59 -7.78
N CYS A 28 9.93 10.59 -6.89
CA CYS A 28 11.14 10.06 -6.27
C CYS A 28 12.09 9.44 -7.31
N LEU A 29 11.53 8.71 -8.27
CA LEU A 29 12.32 8.11 -9.33
C LEU A 29 13.03 9.18 -10.16
N LYS A 30 12.32 10.24 -10.54
CA LYS A 30 12.90 11.36 -11.29
C LYS A 30 13.99 12.05 -10.48
N GLU A 31 13.76 12.27 -9.21
CA GLU A 31 14.76 12.85 -8.31
C GLU A 31 16.02 11.98 -8.23
N SER A 32 15.87 10.66 -8.27
CA SER A 32 17.00 9.72 -8.18
C SER A 32 17.91 9.76 -9.40
N GLY A 33 17.37 10.12 -10.56
CA GLY A 33 18.08 10.07 -11.82
C GLY A 33 18.40 8.66 -12.34
N ILE A 34 17.87 7.63 -11.69
CA ILE A 34 18.08 6.23 -12.09
C ILE A 34 17.24 5.94 -13.34
N ARG A 35 17.87 5.34 -14.33
CA ARG A 35 17.21 5.07 -15.61
C ARG A 35 16.90 3.59 -15.81
N GLU A 36 17.71 2.71 -15.22
CA GLU A 36 17.52 1.25 -15.32
C GLU A 36 17.74 0.66 -13.94
N GLY A 37 16.80 -0.13 -13.46
CA GLY A 37 16.92 -0.75 -12.15
C GLY A 37 15.60 -1.22 -11.59
N LEU A 38 15.51 -1.21 -10.27
CA LEU A 38 14.33 -1.64 -9.53
C LEU A 38 13.90 -0.53 -8.55
N CYS A 39 12.60 -0.37 -8.42
CA CYS A 39 12.00 0.55 -7.46
C CYS A 39 11.22 -0.28 -6.43
N LEU A 40 11.74 -0.33 -5.22
CA LEU A 40 11.04 -0.96 -4.10
C LEU A 40 10.21 0.10 -3.40
N VAL A 41 8.92 -0.18 -3.20
CA VAL A 41 8.02 0.68 -2.43
C VAL A 41 7.40 -0.17 -1.33
N ASN A 42 7.63 0.21 -0.07
CA ASN A 42 7.16 -0.60 1.05
C ASN A 42 6.53 0.25 2.15
N ALA A 43 5.55 -0.33 2.83
CA ALA A 43 4.91 0.27 3.98
C ALA A 43 5.72 -0.04 5.24
N MET A 44 6.07 1.00 5.99
CA MET A 44 6.83 0.85 7.25
C MET A 44 5.92 1.04 8.46
N HIS A 45 4.67 0.64 8.34
CA HIS A 45 3.70 0.62 9.42
C HIS A 45 3.04 -0.75 9.46
N ILE A 46 2.94 -1.33 10.66
CA ILE A 46 2.52 -2.73 10.82
C ILE A 46 1.10 -3.03 10.34
N THR A 47 0.25 -2.01 10.24
CA THR A 47 -1.12 -2.17 9.74
C THR A 47 -1.35 -1.48 8.39
N ALA A 48 -0.29 -1.10 7.70
CA ALA A 48 -0.38 -0.51 6.37
C ALA A 48 0.21 -1.46 5.32
N SER A 49 -0.17 -1.22 4.08
CA SER A 49 0.28 -2.02 2.94
C SER A 49 0.61 -1.14 1.75
N VAL A 50 1.38 -1.70 0.81
CA VAL A 50 1.56 -1.13 -0.52
C VAL A 50 1.20 -2.21 -1.52
N PHE A 51 0.37 -1.87 -2.48
CA PHE A 51 -0.07 -2.81 -3.51
C PHE A 51 -0.27 -2.09 -4.85
N ILE A 52 -0.34 -2.87 -5.91
CA ILE A 52 -0.57 -2.35 -7.27
C ILE A 52 -1.88 -2.90 -7.78
N ASN A 53 -2.73 -2.01 -8.28
CA ASN A 53 -3.97 -2.38 -8.96
C ASN A 53 -4.52 -1.17 -9.73
N ASP A 54 -5.70 -1.33 -10.30
CA ASP A 54 -6.37 -0.27 -11.05
C ASP A 54 -6.94 0.80 -10.11
N ASP A 55 -6.91 2.05 -10.54
CA ASP A 55 -7.51 3.17 -9.82
C ASP A 55 -8.93 3.42 -10.34
N GLU A 56 -9.89 2.69 -9.78
CA GLU A 56 -11.28 2.77 -10.19
C GLU A 56 -12.16 2.71 -8.94
N GLY A 57 -13.12 3.64 -8.84
CA GLY A 57 -13.90 3.84 -7.61
C GLY A 57 -14.73 2.64 -7.18
N GLY A 58 -15.34 1.93 -8.13
CA GLY A 58 -16.10 0.71 -7.82
C GLY A 58 -15.21 -0.40 -7.28
N LEU A 59 -14.02 -0.53 -7.85
CA LEU A 59 -13.04 -1.52 -7.40
C LEU A 59 -12.57 -1.22 -5.97
N HIS A 60 -12.37 0.06 -5.65
CA HIS A 60 -11.97 0.46 -4.29
C HIS A 60 -13.07 0.13 -3.28
N GLN A 61 -14.33 0.30 -3.65
CA GLN A 61 -15.46 -0.11 -2.81
C GLN A 61 -15.51 -1.62 -2.64
N ASP A 62 -15.21 -2.36 -3.71
CA ASP A 62 -15.12 -3.83 -3.65
C ASP A 62 -14.00 -4.28 -2.71
N TYR A 63 -12.84 -3.64 -2.73
CA TYR A 63 -11.76 -3.92 -1.78
C TYR A 63 -12.22 -3.74 -0.35
N ALA A 64 -12.84 -2.59 -0.06
CA ALA A 64 -13.26 -2.26 1.29
C ALA A 64 -14.24 -3.31 1.82
N ARG A 65 -15.24 -3.68 1.01
CA ARG A 65 -16.21 -4.70 1.37
C ARG A 65 -15.56 -6.06 1.57
N TRP A 66 -14.72 -6.48 0.61
CA TRP A 66 -14.06 -7.78 0.65
C TRP A 66 -13.16 -7.92 1.88
N LEU A 67 -12.39 -6.88 2.20
CA LEU A 67 -11.53 -6.89 3.37
C LEU A 67 -12.33 -6.95 4.66
N GLU A 68 -13.45 -6.23 4.75
CA GLU A 68 -14.34 -6.31 5.93
C GLU A 68 -15.01 -7.68 6.04
N GLU A 69 -15.31 -8.33 4.94
CA GLU A 69 -15.87 -9.70 4.96
C GLU A 69 -14.80 -10.71 5.42
N LEU A 70 -13.55 -10.55 4.97
CA LEU A 70 -12.47 -11.44 5.37
C LEU A 70 -12.06 -11.26 6.83
N ALA A 71 -11.98 -10.00 7.28
CA ALA A 71 -11.54 -9.66 8.64
C ALA A 71 -12.39 -8.50 9.15
N PRO A 72 -13.63 -8.78 9.60
CA PRO A 72 -14.50 -7.71 10.09
C PRO A 72 -13.90 -6.99 11.29
N HIS A 73 -14.04 -5.67 11.34
CA HIS A 73 -13.58 -4.89 12.48
C HIS A 73 -14.37 -5.23 13.74
N GLU A 74 -15.68 -5.36 13.59
CA GLU A 74 -16.59 -5.65 14.70
C GLU A 74 -17.06 -7.11 14.69
N PRO A 75 -17.30 -7.74 15.84
CA PRO A 75 -16.95 -7.21 17.17
C PRO A 75 -15.44 -7.32 17.41
N ILE A 76 -14.85 -6.32 18.03
CA ILE A 76 -13.40 -6.29 18.27
C ILE A 76 -12.94 -7.44 19.18
N SER A 77 -13.83 -7.95 20.01
CA SER A 77 -13.54 -9.06 20.93
C SER A 77 -13.28 -10.40 20.22
N ARG A 78 -13.57 -10.48 18.92
CA ARG A 78 -13.35 -11.73 18.17
C ARG A 78 -11.87 -12.03 17.96
N TYR A 79 -11.00 -11.03 18.10
CA TYR A 79 -9.57 -11.19 17.85
C TYR A 79 -8.80 -11.34 19.16
N LEU A 80 -7.99 -12.39 19.24
CA LEU A 80 -7.13 -12.61 20.40
C LEU A 80 -6.15 -11.47 20.60
N HIS A 81 -5.72 -10.84 19.52
CA HIS A 81 -4.83 -9.66 19.56
C HIS A 81 -5.44 -8.51 20.36
N ASN A 82 -6.76 -8.37 20.33
CA ASN A 82 -7.47 -7.27 20.98
C ASN A 82 -7.71 -7.48 22.47
N ARG A 83 -7.37 -8.65 23.02
CA ARG A 83 -7.63 -8.99 24.44
C ARG A 83 -6.89 -8.10 25.44
N THR A 84 -5.82 -7.43 24.99
CA THR A 84 -5.01 -6.56 25.84
C THR A 84 -5.35 -5.08 25.68
N GLY A 85 -6.52 -4.77 25.14
CA GLY A 85 -6.98 -3.39 24.94
C GLY A 85 -6.75 -2.83 23.55
N GLU A 86 -6.19 -3.61 22.63
CA GLU A 86 -6.04 -3.23 21.25
C GLU A 86 -7.38 -3.32 20.51
N ASP A 87 -7.49 -2.62 19.39
CA ASP A 87 -8.72 -2.65 18.57
C ASP A 87 -8.42 -2.87 17.08
N ASN A 88 -7.20 -3.29 16.74
CA ASN A 88 -6.70 -3.32 15.38
C ASN A 88 -6.33 -4.72 14.88
N GLY A 89 -6.85 -5.77 15.49
CA GLY A 89 -6.59 -7.14 15.04
C GLY A 89 -6.97 -7.37 13.60
N ASP A 90 -8.08 -6.80 13.16
CA ASP A 90 -8.53 -6.87 11.78
C ASP A 90 -7.55 -6.18 10.81
N ALA A 91 -6.98 -5.06 11.24
CA ALA A 91 -6.04 -4.31 10.40
C ALA A 91 -4.76 -5.11 10.13
N HIS A 92 -4.26 -5.85 11.13
CA HIS A 92 -3.12 -6.74 10.95
C HIS A 92 -3.43 -7.85 9.93
N LEU A 93 -4.63 -8.41 9.97
CA LEU A 93 -5.03 -9.46 9.04
C LEU A 93 -5.21 -8.91 7.62
N LYS A 94 -5.83 -7.74 7.50
CA LYS A 94 -5.98 -7.05 6.21
C LYS A 94 -4.63 -6.77 5.58
N ARG A 95 -3.69 -6.24 6.38
CA ARG A 95 -2.32 -5.97 5.92
C ARG A 95 -1.62 -7.26 5.47
N GLN A 96 -1.84 -8.36 6.18
CA GLN A 96 -1.25 -9.65 5.83
C GLN A 96 -1.70 -10.10 4.43
N VAL A 97 -2.96 -9.86 4.10
CA VAL A 97 -3.53 -10.19 2.78
C VAL A 97 -3.04 -9.24 1.69
N MET A 98 -2.99 -7.96 1.98
CA MET A 98 -2.63 -6.93 1.01
C MET A 98 -1.13 -6.87 0.72
N GLY A 99 -0.31 -7.22 1.69
CA GLY A 99 1.14 -7.24 1.53
C GLY A 99 1.83 -5.96 1.98
N ARG A 100 3.13 -6.07 2.15
CA ARG A 100 3.98 -5.00 2.67
C ARG A 100 4.58 -4.11 1.59
N GLU A 101 4.86 -4.68 0.42
CA GLU A 101 5.73 -4.03 -0.56
C GLU A 101 5.44 -4.48 -1.98
N VAL A 102 5.87 -3.63 -2.91
CA VAL A 102 5.90 -3.95 -4.33
C VAL A 102 7.27 -3.61 -4.89
N VAL A 103 7.66 -4.27 -5.95
CA VAL A 103 8.87 -3.95 -6.70
C VAL A 103 8.46 -3.70 -8.15
N VAL A 104 8.85 -2.55 -8.67
CA VAL A 104 8.55 -2.16 -10.05
C VAL A 104 9.87 -2.00 -10.79
N ALA A 105 9.96 -2.57 -11.98
CA ALA A 105 11.12 -2.35 -12.85
C ALA A 105 11.16 -0.88 -13.27
N VAL A 106 12.37 -0.36 -13.43
CA VAL A 106 12.61 0.97 -13.96
C VAL A 106 13.28 0.80 -15.31
N THR A 107 12.66 1.33 -16.35
CA THR A 107 13.12 1.22 -17.73
C THR A 107 13.08 2.59 -18.38
N GLY A 108 14.23 3.04 -18.90
CA GLY A 108 14.30 4.35 -19.55
C GLY A 108 13.92 5.51 -18.63
N GLY A 109 14.18 5.39 -17.34
CA GLY A 109 13.85 6.42 -16.37
C GLY A 109 12.38 6.47 -15.95
N LYS A 110 11.63 5.43 -16.26
CA LYS A 110 10.19 5.36 -15.96
C LYS A 110 9.86 4.08 -15.22
N LEU A 111 8.82 4.14 -14.39
CA LEU A 111 8.20 2.95 -13.82
C LEU A 111 7.61 2.11 -14.96
N ASP A 112 8.03 0.87 -15.05
CA ASP A 112 7.64 -0.01 -16.15
C ASP A 112 6.35 -0.75 -15.78
N PHE A 113 5.24 -0.09 -16.06
CA PHE A 113 3.91 -0.60 -15.74
C PHE A 113 3.21 -1.21 -16.93
N GLY A 114 2.36 -2.20 -16.64
CA GLY A 114 1.30 -2.57 -17.56
C GLY A 114 0.18 -1.51 -17.55
N PRO A 115 -0.74 -1.57 -18.50
CA PRO A 115 -1.90 -0.65 -18.50
C PRO A 115 -2.67 -0.77 -17.20
N TRP A 116 -3.14 0.36 -16.67
CA TRP A 116 -3.97 0.46 -15.47
C TRP A 116 -3.27 0.16 -14.14
N GLU A 117 -2.00 -0.20 -14.14
CA GLU A 117 -1.26 -0.41 -12.89
C GLU A 117 -0.97 0.91 -12.20
N GLN A 118 -1.40 1.03 -10.95
CA GLN A 118 -1.14 2.17 -10.08
C GLN A 118 -0.69 1.66 -8.71
N ILE A 119 0.14 2.42 -8.04
CA ILE A 119 0.65 2.07 -6.72
C ILE A 119 -0.23 2.72 -5.65
N PHE A 120 -0.65 1.91 -4.69
CA PHE A 120 -1.50 2.38 -3.58
C PHE A 120 -0.84 2.13 -2.23
N TYR A 121 -1.07 3.05 -1.30
CA TYR A 121 -0.83 2.88 0.12
C TYR A 121 -2.19 2.64 0.79
N GLY A 122 -2.31 1.50 1.45
CA GLY A 122 -3.57 1.11 2.11
C GLY A 122 -3.42 0.98 3.61
#